data_131e3683aadc4df0797ad06ea5c74aa0
#
_entry.id   131e3683aadc4df0797ad06ea5c74aa0
#
_cell.length_a   1.000
_cell.length_b   1.000
_cell.length_c   1.000
_cell.angle_alpha   90.00
_cell.angle_beta   90.00
_cell.angle_gamma   90.00
#
_symmetry.space_group_name_H-M   'P 1'
#
loop_
_entity.id
_entity.type
_entity.pdbx_description
1 polymer ?
#
loop_
_entity_poly.entity_id
_entity_poly.type
_entity_poly.pdbx_seq_one_letter_code
_entity_poly.pdbx_strand_id
1 'polypeptide(L)'
;MKLESYHAPSLLPAGKNWQLVWHDEFDGTELDRSKWDFRLCIMQHRQPHLIGEEGVELDGNGNLLLKLVKKNGEFYSAQLQTGYNFMDEPPEPNSYTRQMTWPIAKLKEPKCQHKFGYYECRCRVQT
;
A
#
# COMPACT_ATOMS: atom_id res chain seq x y z
N MET A 1 -13.07 17.16 -9.67
CA MET A 1 -13.10 17.69 -8.30
C MET A 1 -11.66 17.97 -7.89
N LYS A 2 -11.42 18.96 -7.08
CA LYS A 2 -10.14 19.19 -6.40
C LYS A 2 -10.41 19.09 -4.90
N LEU A 3 -9.53 18.47 -4.14
CA LEU A 3 -9.62 18.44 -2.70
C LEU A 3 -9.09 19.76 -2.10
N GLU A 4 -7.93 20.18 -2.59
CA GLU A 4 -7.31 21.45 -2.25
C GLU A 4 -7.01 22.26 -3.52
N SER A 5 -6.81 23.56 -3.38
CA SER A 5 -6.60 24.45 -4.52
C SER A 5 -5.33 24.16 -5.33
N TYR A 6 -4.32 23.60 -4.67
CA TYR A 6 -3.03 23.23 -5.29
C TYR A 6 -3.03 21.82 -5.88
N HIS A 7 -4.04 20.99 -5.59
CA HIS A 7 -4.16 19.67 -6.19
C HIS A 7 -4.60 19.78 -7.66
N ALA A 8 -4.10 18.90 -8.49
CA ALA A 8 -4.59 18.81 -9.85
C ALA A 8 -6.05 18.30 -9.86
N PRO A 9 -6.87 18.73 -10.80
CA PRO A 9 -8.24 18.26 -10.90
C PRO A 9 -8.29 16.77 -11.19
N SER A 10 -9.25 16.09 -10.56
CA SER A 10 -9.56 14.69 -10.85
C SER A 10 -10.05 14.51 -12.28
N LEU A 11 -9.74 13.37 -12.87
CA LEU A 11 -10.19 12.94 -14.20
C LEU A 11 -11.54 12.21 -14.15
N LEU A 12 -12.33 12.40 -13.10
CA LEU A 12 -13.66 11.79 -12.94
C LEU A 12 -14.52 11.97 -14.20
N PRO A 13 -15.11 10.90 -14.73
CA PRO A 13 -16.04 10.98 -15.85
C PRO A 13 -17.23 11.89 -15.54
N ALA A 14 -17.59 12.73 -16.49
CA ALA A 14 -18.74 13.62 -16.38
C ALA A 14 -20.08 12.83 -16.41
N GLY A 15 -21.16 13.48 -16.00
CA GLY A 15 -22.53 12.98 -16.13
C GLY A 15 -22.95 11.99 -15.04
N LYS A 16 -22.17 11.84 -13.96
CA LYS A 16 -22.53 11.03 -12.80
C LYS A 16 -22.40 11.85 -11.51
N ASN A 17 -23.18 11.48 -10.52
CA ASN A 17 -23.07 12.06 -9.19
C ASN A 17 -22.07 11.26 -8.37
N TRP A 18 -20.83 11.71 -8.33
CA TRP A 18 -19.74 11.06 -7.61
C TRP A 18 -19.63 11.56 -6.18
N GLN A 19 -19.41 10.63 -5.26
CA GLN A 19 -19.08 10.92 -3.87
C GLN A 19 -17.68 10.42 -3.57
N LEU A 20 -16.82 11.28 -3.01
CA LEU A 20 -15.51 10.89 -2.52
C LEU A 20 -15.70 10.05 -1.25
N VAL A 21 -15.18 8.83 -1.25
CA VAL A 21 -15.32 7.90 -0.12
C VAL A 21 -13.99 7.61 0.58
N TRP A 22 -12.90 7.76 -0.14
CA TRP A 22 -11.56 7.60 0.40
C TRP A 22 -10.53 8.35 -0.45
N HIS A 23 -9.54 8.93 0.19
CA HIS A 23 -8.40 9.56 -0.48
C HIS A 23 -7.20 9.65 0.46
N ASP A 24 -6.03 9.85 -0.12
CA ASP A 24 -4.83 10.30 0.56
C ASP A 24 -4.00 11.14 -0.42
N GLU A 25 -3.67 12.34 -0.02
CA GLU A 25 -2.89 13.29 -0.82
C GLU A 25 -1.45 13.39 -0.31
N PHE A 26 -1.13 12.64 0.75
CA PHE A 26 0.22 12.55 1.33
C PHE A 26 0.80 13.91 1.75
N ASP A 27 -0.06 14.82 2.22
CA ASP A 27 0.32 16.19 2.61
C ASP A 27 1.15 16.27 3.90
N GLY A 28 1.24 15.17 4.64
CA GLY A 28 2.02 15.07 5.88
C GLY A 28 3.50 14.74 5.65
N THR A 29 4.18 14.49 6.75
CA THR A 29 5.57 14.00 6.79
C THR A 29 5.68 12.56 7.27
N GLU A 30 4.57 11.98 7.73
CA GLU A 30 4.47 10.61 8.21
C GLU A 30 3.30 9.89 7.56
N LEU A 31 3.46 8.60 7.34
CA LEU A 31 2.41 7.77 6.76
C LEU A 31 1.20 7.66 7.69
N ASP A 32 0.02 7.97 7.19
CA ASP A 32 -1.23 7.79 7.94
C ASP A 32 -1.54 6.29 8.13
N ARG A 33 -1.18 5.78 9.30
CA ARG A 33 -1.37 4.37 9.68
C ARG A 33 -2.85 3.99 9.87
N SER A 34 -3.77 4.94 9.87
CA SER A 34 -5.19 4.64 9.82
C SER A 34 -5.67 4.26 8.42
N LYS A 35 -4.98 4.73 7.38
CA LYS A 35 -5.28 4.49 5.96
C LYS A 35 -4.42 3.38 5.37
N TRP A 36 -3.15 3.28 5.78
CA TRP A 36 -2.15 2.42 5.18
C TRP A 36 -1.55 1.43 6.17
N ASP A 37 -1.14 0.30 5.66
CA ASP A 37 -0.26 -0.62 6.35
C ASP A 37 0.83 -1.12 5.43
N PHE A 38 1.91 -1.66 6.01
CA PHE A 38 2.98 -2.29 5.26
C PHE A 38 2.61 -3.73 4.92
N ARG A 39 2.94 -4.14 3.71
CA ARG A 39 2.75 -5.50 3.25
C ARG A 39 4.08 -6.24 3.30
N LEU A 40 4.44 -6.71 4.48
CA LEU A 40 5.78 -7.26 4.74
C LEU A 40 5.90 -8.76 4.45
N CYS A 41 4.78 -9.49 4.43
CA CYS A 41 4.80 -10.96 4.41
C CYS A 41 4.52 -11.60 3.06
N ILE A 42 3.97 -10.86 2.09
CA ILE A 42 3.46 -11.41 0.81
C ILE A 42 4.45 -12.30 0.06
N MET A 43 5.71 -11.98 0.12
CA MET A 43 6.75 -12.69 -0.63
C MET A 43 7.75 -13.41 0.25
N GLN A 44 7.48 -13.54 1.55
CA GLN A 44 8.43 -14.14 2.51
C GLN A 44 8.87 -15.54 2.11
N HIS A 45 7.99 -16.34 1.55
CA HIS A 45 8.31 -17.68 1.09
C HIS A 45 9.12 -17.72 -0.22
N ARG A 46 9.19 -16.60 -0.95
CA ARG A 46 9.95 -16.49 -2.20
C ARG A 46 11.19 -15.62 -2.03
N GLN A 47 11.02 -14.46 -1.41
CA GLN A 47 12.06 -13.44 -1.28
C GLN A 47 11.89 -12.66 0.04
N PRO A 48 12.06 -13.32 1.20
CA PRO A 48 11.69 -12.74 2.50
C PRO A 48 12.52 -11.50 2.87
N HIS A 49 13.71 -11.37 2.35
CA HIS A 49 14.66 -10.31 2.68
C HIS A 49 14.54 -9.05 1.79
N LEU A 50 13.61 -9.05 0.83
CA LEU A 50 13.47 -7.93 -0.12
C LEU A 50 12.36 -6.94 0.24
N ILE A 51 11.69 -7.10 1.37
CA ILE A 51 10.57 -6.25 1.79
C ILE A 51 10.87 -5.63 3.14
N GLY A 52 10.77 -4.32 3.22
CA GLY A 52 11.01 -3.55 4.44
C GLY A 52 10.22 -2.25 4.48
N GLU A 53 10.18 -1.61 5.63
CA GLU A 53 9.48 -0.34 5.84
C GLU A 53 10.31 0.88 5.42
N GLU A 54 11.63 0.74 5.42
CA GLU A 54 12.58 1.83 5.23
C GLU A 54 12.50 2.51 3.86
N GLY A 55 11.83 1.87 2.90
CA GLY A 55 11.63 2.41 1.56
C GLY A 55 10.45 3.37 1.42
N VAL A 56 9.70 3.66 2.48
CA VAL A 56 8.56 4.58 2.46
C VAL A 56 8.94 5.91 3.06
N GLU A 57 8.68 6.99 2.35
CA GLU A 57 8.93 8.36 2.80
C GLU A 57 7.86 9.30 2.25
N LEU A 58 7.40 10.25 3.07
CA LEU A 58 6.63 11.40 2.62
C LEU A 58 7.56 12.60 2.54
N ASP A 59 7.57 13.28 1.39
CA ASP A 59 8.50 14.39 1.14
C ASP A 59 8.04 15.74 1.71
N GLY A 60 6.88 15.78 2.35
CA GLY A 60 6.26 17.00 2.88
C GLY A 60 5.68 17.92 1.81
N ASN A 61 5.63 17.48 0.54
CA ASN A 61 5.11 18.24 -0.60
C ASN A 61 3.97 17.50 -1.30
N GLY A 62 3.27 16.63 -0.57
CA GLY A 62 2.16 15.85 -1.13
C GLY A 62 2.61 14.65 -1.96
N ASN A 63 3.79 14.10 -1.71
CA ASN A 63 4.24 12.91 -2.43
C ASN A 63 4.65 11.79 -1.47
N LEU A 64 4.14 10.61 -1.77
CA LEU A 64 4.64 9.36 -1.23
C LEU A 64 5.76 8.83 -2.12
N LEU A 65 6.92 8.59 -1.55
CA LEU A 65 8.06 8.00 -2.22
C LEU A 65 8.19 6.51 -1.83
N LEU A 66 8.19 5.64 -2.82
CA LEU A 66 8.50 4.22 -2.65
C LEU A 66 9.90 3.99 -3.24
N LYS A 67 10.85 3.70 -2.37
CA LYS A 67 12.28 3.62 -2.71
C LYS A 67 12.80 2.20 -2.59
N LEU A 68 13.83 1.89 -3.37
CA LEU A 68 14.72 0.77 -3.08
C LEU A 68 15.79 1.24 -2.10
N VAL A 69 15.90 0.56 -0.96
CA VAL A 69 16.90 0.86 0.06
C VAL A 69 17.91 -0.27 0.11
N LYS A 70 19.20 0.06 0.06
CA LYS A 70 20.28 -0.89 0.24
C LYS A 70 20.67 -0.98 1.71
N LYS A 71 20.60 -2.17 2.30
CA LYS A 71 20.96 -2.44 3.70
C LYS A 71 21.73 -3.76 3.77
N ASN A 72 22.88 -3.75 4.38
CA ASN A 72 23.75 -4.93 4.52
C ASN A 72 24.08 -5.64 3.19
N GLY A 73 24.22 -4.87 2.10
CA GLY A 73 24.55 -5.41 0.78
C GLY A 73 23.32 -5.82 -0.06
N GLU A 74 22.13 -5.91 0.52
CA GLU A 74 20.88 -6.31 -0.14
C GLU A 74 19.95 -5.12 -0.37
N PHE A 75 19.06 -5.25 -1.35
CA PHE A 75 18.06 -4.24 -1.67
C PHE A 75 16.70 -4.63 -1.11
N TYR A 76 16.05 -3.67 -0.44
CA TYR A 76 14.71 -3.80 0.11
C TYR A 76 13.76 -2.84 -0.60
N SER A 77 12.58 -3.30 -0.94
CA SER A 77 11.47 -2.48 -1.40
C SER A 77 10.38 -2.40 -0.33
N ALA A 78 9.57 -1.35 -0.37
CA ALA A 78 8.39 -1.25 0.46
C ALA A 78 7.13 -1.51 -0.36
N GLN A 79 6.14 -2.11 0.28
CA GLN A 79 4.80 -2.28 -0.25
C GLN A 79 3.79 -1.77 0.76
N LEU A 80 2.85 -0.97 0.30
CA LEU A 80 1.74 -0.47 1.10
C LEU A 80 0.43 -1.12 0.66
N GLN A 81 -0.49 -1.24 1.60
CA GLN A 81 -1.81 -1.81 1.37
C GLN A 81 -2.87 -1.12 2.21
N THR A 82 -4.12 -1.16 1.75
CA THR A 82 -5.31 -0.72 2.49
C THR A 82 -6.18 -1.89 2.93
N GLY A 83 -5.92 -3.07 2.42
CA GLY A 83 -6.63 -4.30 2.72
C GLY A 83 -5.67 -5.43 3.05
N TYR A 84 -6.22 -6.59 3.35
CA TYR A 84 -5.44 -7.78 3.72
C TYR A 84 -5.95 -9.01 2.99
N ASN A 85 -5.08 -9.99 2.82
CA ASN A 85 -5.44 -11.32 2.36
C ASN A 85 -4.67 -12.37 3.17
N PHE A 86 -4.99 -13.63 2.97
CA PHE A 86 -4.39 -14.74 3.71
C PHE A 86 -2.86 -14.90 3.53
N MET A 87 -2.26 -14.19 2.57
CA MET A 87 -0.81 -14.20 2.33
C MET A 87 -0.07 -13.05 3.02
N ASP A 88 -0.78 -12.11 3.65
CA ASP A 88 -0.18 -10.91 4.24
C ASP A 88 0.38 -11.16 5.64
N GLU A 89 0.06 -12.31 6.23
CA GLU A 89 0.55 -12.72 7.54
C GLU A 89 1.42 -13.98 7.41
N PRO A 90 2.41 -14.15 8.28
CA PRO A 90 3.14 -15.39 8.36
C PRO A 90 2.20 -16.56 8.71
N PRO A 91 2.43 -17.77 8.19
CA PRO A 91 1.64 -18.92 8.59
C PRO A 91 1.88 -19.22 10.07
N GLU A 92 0.82 -19.65 10.77
CA GLU A 92 0.94 -20.10 12.15
C GLU A 92 1.89 -21.29 12.28
N PRO A 93 2.62 -21.43 13.40
CA PRO A 93 3.62 -22.49 13.58
C PRO A 93 3.13 -23.91 13.33
N ASN A 94 1.87 -24.17 13.64
CA ASN A 94 1.23 -25.48 13.48
C ASN A 94 0.29 -25.55 12.27
N SER A 95 0.34 -24.55 11.40
CA SER A 95 -0.50 -24.53 10.21
C SER A 95 -0.08 -25.66 9.25
N TYR A 96 -1.06 -26.38 8.74
CA TYR A 96 -0.87 -27.38 7.69
C TYR A 96 -0.19 -26.79 6.45
N THR A 97 -0.35 -25.49 6.22
CA THR A 97 0.19 -24.77 5.09
C THR A 97 1.65 -24.32 5.25
N ARG A 98 2.28 -24.63 6.38
CA ARG A 98 3.65 -24.21 6.70
C ARG A 98 4.69 -24.53 5.61
N GLN A 99 4.47 -25.60 4.87
CA GLN A 99 5.33 -26.03 3.77
C GLN A 99 4.76 -25.71 2.38
N MET A 100 3.58 -25.13 2.32
CA MET A 100 2.93 -24.78 1.06
C MET A 100 3.33 -23.40 0.59
N THR A 101 3.19 -23.17 -0.69
CA THR A 101 3.44 -21.85 -1.34
C THR A 101 2.51 -20.76 -0.81
N TRP A 102 1.35 -21.14 -0.31
CA TRP A 102 0.29 -20.23 0.10
C TRP A 102 0.01 -20.40 1.60
N PRO A 103 0.54 -19.51 2.45
CA PRO A 103 0.20 -19.52 3.87
C PRO A 103 -1.28 -19.19 4.06
N ILE A 104 -1.89 -19.78 5.06
CA ILE A 104 -3.25 -19.45 5.46
C ILE A 104 -3.18 -18.79 6.83
N ALA A 105 -3.67 -17.56 6.91
CA ALA A 105 -3.77 -16.81 8.14
C ALA A 105 -5.15 -16.18 8.28
N LYS A 106 -5.51 -15.79 9.48
CA LYS A 106 -6.74 -15.05 9.74
C LYS A 106 -6.68 -13.70 9.06
N LEU A 107 -7.71 -13.34 8.31
CA LEU A 107 -7.84 -12.02 7.71
C LEU A 107 -8.01 -10.95 8.80
N LYS A 108 -7.33 -9.82 8.62
CA LYS A 108 -7.54 -8.60 9.39
C LYS A 108 -8.62 -7.74 8.74
N GLU A 109 -9.24 -6.88 9.53
CA GLU A 109 -10.16 -5.88 8.99
C GLU A 109 -9.43 -4.90 8.08
N PRO A 110 -9.92 -4.68 6.84
CA PRO A 110 -9.29 -3.76 5.91
C PRO A 110 -9.46 -2.30 6.35
N LYS A 111 -8.46 -1.48 6.12
CA LYS A 111 -8.52 -0.03 6.37
C LYS A 111 -9.40 0.68 5.33
N CYS A 112 -9.39 0.18 4.10
CA CYS A 112 -10.28 0.62 3.04
C CYS A 112 -10.54 -0.54 2.06
N GLN A 113 -11.80 -0.80 1.79
CA GLN A 113 -12.21 -1.81 0.81
C GLN A 113 -13.48 -1.38 0.09
N HIS A 114 -13.40 -1.29 -1.24
CA HIS A 114 -14.54 -1.00 -2.11
C HIS A 114 -14.59 -1.97 -3.28
N LYS A 115 -15.79 -2.39 -3.64
CA LYS A 115 -16.00 -3.31 -4.76
C LYS A 115 -16.18 -2.58 -6.08
N PHE A 116 -16.84 -1.43 -6.05
CA PHE A 116 -17.17 -0.64 -7.24
C PHE A 116 -16.81 0.83 -7.00
N GLY A 117 -16.49 1.54 -8.08
CA GLY A 117 -16.17 2.95 -8.00
C GLY A 117 -15.22 3.39 -9.09
N TYR A 118 -14.86 4.64 -9.05
CA TYR A 118 -13.78 5.21 -9.82
C TYR A 118 -12.55 5.31 -8.91
N TYR A 119 -11.44 4.76 -9.38
CA TYR A 119 -10.16 4.80 -8.68
C TYR A 119 -9.20 5.64 -9.49
N GLU A 120 -8.55 6.58 -8.84
CA GLU A 120 -7.55 7.44 -9.45
C GLU A 120 -6.28 7.42 -8.62
N CYS A 121 -5.16 7.23 -9.27
CA CYS A 121 -3.84 7.33 -8.67
C CYS A 121 -2.94 8.15 -9.61
N ARG A 122 -2.28 9.15 -9.06
CA ARG A 122 -1.23 9.88 -9.77
C ARG A 122 0.11 9.33 -9.34
N CYS A 123 0.87 8.82 -10.29
CA CYS A 123 2.20 8.28 -10.02
C CYS A 123 3.22 8.77 -11.04
N ARG A 124 4.47 8.85 -10.60
CA ARG A 124 5.64 9.06 -11.43
C ARG A 124 6.56 7.86 -11.28
N VAL A 125 6.84 7.19 -12.38
CA VAL A 125 7.82 6.11 -12.41
C VAL A 125 9.14 6.66 -12.94
N GLN A 126 10.24 6.13 -12.41
CA GLN A 126 11.57 6.43 -12.91
C GLN A 126 11.75 5.74 -14.27
N THR A 127 12.18 6.50 -15.26
CA THR A 127 12.51 6.01 -16.62
C THR A 127 14.01 5.82 -16.75
#